data_30e4ef47f7a861244aee909211ca28cb
#
_entry.id   30e4ef47f7a861244aee909211ca28cb
#
_cell.length_a   1.000
_cell.length_b   1.000
_cell.length_c   1.000
_cell.angle_alpha   90.00
_cell.angle_beta   90.00
_cell.angle_gamma   90.00
#
_symmetry.space_group_name_H-M   'P 1'
#
loop_
_entity.id
_entity.type
_entity.pdbx_description
1 polymer ?
#
loop_
_entity_poly.entity_id
_entity_poly.type
_entity_poly.pdbx_seq_one_letter_code
_entity_poly.pdbx_strand_id
1 'polypeptide(L)'
;ELSFEQRKSYIVELKNIEQDIREISHDLNREKSELINNFVAIVVDLLEDQKKTFSPKLISNIDSNIKWELMSNAVKINLYRIIQESLQNINKYANASAIRIEFKRGIDTILLNIIDDGIGFNVNKAKKGIGLQNMLSRVNECNGTFEINSKKGEGTIITVTVPI
;
A
#
# COMPACT_ATOMS: atom_id res chain seq x y z
N GLU A 1 1.63 -43.63 -4.31
CA GLU A 1 2.71 -43.26 -3.39
C GLU A 1 3.80 -42.48 -4.12
N LEU A 2 4.27 -41.36 -3.54
CA LEU A 2 5.37 -40.58 -4.11
C LEU A 2 6.68 -41.35 -4.06
N SER A 3 7.46 -41.30 -5.16
CA SER A 3 8.78 -41.93 -5.21
C SER A 3 9.76 -41.26 -4.24
N PHE A 4 10.85 -41.91 -3.88
CA PHE A 4 11.89 -41.38 -3.02
C PHE A 4 12.45 -40.05 -3.58
N GLU A 5 12.70 -39.98 -4.88
CA GLU A 5 13.20 -38.78 -5.57
C GLU A 5 12.19 -37.60 -5.52
N GLN A 6 10.90 -37.90 -5.71
CA GLN A 6 9.86 -36.90 -5.59
C GLN A 6 9.78 -36.33 -4.16
N ARG A 7 9.86 -37.17 -3.13
CA ARG A 7 9.90 -36.71 -1.73
C ARG A 7 11.10 -35.83 -1.44
N LYS A 8 12.27 -36.18 -1.97
CA LYS A 8 13.51 -35.40 -1.82
C LYS A 8 13.38 -34.03 -2.50
N SER A 9 12.81 -33.99 -3.70
CA SER A 9 12.54 -32.74 -4.42
C SER A 9 11.60 -31.82 -3.61
N TYR A 10 10.50 -32.34 -3.08
CA TYR A 10 9.57 -31.54 -2.26
C TYR A 10 10.20 -31.05 -0.94
N ILE A 11 11.10 -31.82 -0.32
CA ILE A 11 11.81 -31.35 0.88
C ILE A 11 12.72 -30.16 0.54
N VAL A 12 13.39 -30.18 -0.60
CA VAL A 12 14.22 -29.05 -1.05
C VAL A 12 13.36 -27.83 -1.34
N GLU A 13 12.23 -28.01 -2.01
CA GLU A 13 11.29 -26.95 -2.34
C GLU A 13 10.68 -26.31 -1.08
N LEU A 14 10.29 -27.12 -0.08
CA LEU A 14 9.83 -26.64 1.22
C LEU A 14 10.88 -25.85 1.98
N LYS A 15 12.15 -26.27 1.93
CA LYS A 15 13.26 -25.51 2.56
C LYS A 15 13.48 -24.17 1.87
N ASN A 16 13.38 -24.12 0.55
CA ASN A 16 13.48 -22.85 -0.18
C ASN A 16 12.33 -21.89 0.19
N ILE A 17 11.09 -22.40 0.24
CA ILE A 17 9.94 -21.61 0.68
C ILE A 17 10.11 -21.13 2.13
N GLU A 18 10.61 -21.97 3.02
CA GLU A 18 10.91 -21.57 4.41
C GLU A 18 11.95 -20.45 4.47
N GLN A 19 13.00 -20.54 3.65
CA GLN A 19 14.02 -19.51 3.57
C GLN A 19 13.45 -18.20 3.02
N ASP A 20 12.66 -18.26 1.94
CA ASP A 20 12.00 -17.09 1.35
C ASP A 20 11.07 -16.41 2.38
N ILE A 21 10.32 -17.21 3.16
CA ILE A 21 9.46 -16.67 4.23
C ILE A 21 10.30 -15.98 5.31
N ARG A 22 11.46 -16.53 5.69
CA ARG A 22 12.35 -15.92 6.68
C ARG A 22 12.94 -14.62 6.18
N GLU A 23 13.37 -14.56 4.92
CA GLU A 23 13.91 -13.35 4.30
C GLU A 23 12.84 -12.26 4.21
N ILE A 24 11.64 -12.60 3.73
CA ILE A 24 10.49 -11.68 3.70
C ILE A 24 10.15 -11.18 5.11
N SER A 25 10.16 -12.06 6.11
CA SER A 25 9.88 -11.68 7.50
C SER A 25 10.95 -10.75 8.08
N HIS A 26 12.22 -10.98 7.75
CA HIS A 26 13.33 -10.14 8.18
C HIS A 26 13.25 -8.75 7.52
N ASP A 27 12.99 -8.70 6.22
CA ASP A 27 12.84 -7.45 5.47
C ASP A 27 11.63 -6.66 5.97
N LEU A 28 10.49 -7.32 6.22
CA LEU A 28 9.32 -6.70 6.82
C LEU A 28 9.59 -6.10 8.22
N ASN A 29 10.40 -6.78 9.04
CA ASN A 29 10.77 -6.27 10.37
C ASN A 29 11.75 -5.09 10.28
N ARG A 30 12.67 -5.10 9.33
CA ARG A 30 13.58 -3.98 9.07
C ARG A 30 12.81 -2.77 8.54
N GLU A 31 11.98 -2.94 7.51
CA GLU A 31 11.08 -1.91 7.00
C GLU A 31 10.20 -1.32 8.12
N LYS A 32 9.66 -2.18 8.99
CA LYS A 32 8.84 -1.76 10.12
C LYS A 32 9.61 -0.87 11.11
N SER A 33 10.86 -1.19 11.39
CA SER A 33 11.71 -0.40 12.27
C SER A 33 12.09 0.95 11.65
N GLU A 34 12.39 0.98 10.37
CA GLU A 34 12.71 2.19 9.61
C GLU A 34 11.48 3.08 9.45
N LEU A 35 10.30 2.50 9.16
CA LEU A 35 9.01 3.19 9.09
C LEU A 35 8.67 3.96 10.38
N ILE A 36 9.04 3.40 11.52
CA ILE A 36 8.82 4.03 12.82
C ILE A 36 9.62 5.32 12.95
N ASN A 37 10.85 5.34 12.46
CA ASN A 37 11.80 6.43 12.67
C ASN A 37 11.73 7.53 11.60
N ASN A 38 11.38 7.19 10.36
CA ASN A 38 11.37 8.16 9.26
C ASN A 38 10.30 7.85 8.20
N PHE A 39 9.03 7.89 8.61
CA PHE A 39 7.89 7.55 7.76
C PHE A 39 7.87 8.29 6.41
N VAL A 40 8.16 9.60 6.43
CA VAL A 40 8.11 10.42 5.20
C VAL A 40 9.17 9.97 4.21
N ALA A 41 10.40 9.75 4.66
CA ALA A 41 11.49 9.32 3.78
C ALA A 41 11.16 7.97 3.12
N ILE A 42 10.63 7.01 3.87
CA ILE A 42 10.28 5.68 3.33
C ILE A 42 9.12 5.76 2.34
N VAL A 43 8.12 6.62 2.60
CA VAL A 43 7.08 6.86 1.60
C VAL A 43 7.67 7.48 0.33
N VAL A 44 8.58 8.45 0.46
CA VAL A 44 9.27 9.04 -0.69
C VAL A 44 10.10 7.99 -1.42
N ASP A 45 10.87 7.16 -0.73
CA ASP A 45 11.67 6.10 -1.34
C ASP A 45 10.79 5.08 -2.09
N LEU A 46 9.67 4.66 -1.49
CA LEU A 46 8.68 3.81 -2.16
C LEU A 46 8.20 4.44 -3.48
N LEU A 47 7.92 5.74 -3.47
CA LEU A 47 7.44 6.45 -4.65
C LEU A 47 8.55 6.61 -5.72
N GLU A 48 9.80 6.84 -5.31
CA GLU A 48 10.94 6.91 -6.23
C GLU A 48 11.24 5.55 -6.87
N ASP A 49 11.14 4.45 -6.12
CA ASP A 49 11.31 3.10 -6.67
C ASP A 49 10.19 2.76 -7.66
N GLN A 50 8.98 3.21 -7.40
CA GLN A 50 7.88 3.08 -8.35
C GLN A 50 8.16 3.84 -9.65
N LYS A 51 8.74 5.04 -9.61
CA LYS A 51 9.11 5.79 -10.82
C LYS A 51 10.10 5.06 -11.73
N LYS A 52 10.98 4.22 -11.15
CA LYS A 52 11.95 3.42 -11.94
C LYS A 52 11.29 2.30 -12.74
N THR A 53 10.20 1.77 -12.22
CA THR A 53 9.51 0.59 -12.77
C THR A 53 8.27 0.97 -13.57
N PHE A 54 7.77 2.19 -13.41
CA PHE A 54 6.49 2.65 -13.91
C PHE A 54 6.61 3.76 -14.94
N SER A 55 5.78 3.67 -15.98
CA SER A 55 5.59 4.72 -17.00
C SER A 55 4.74 5.91 -16.52
N PRO A 56 3.78 5.78 -15.57
CA PRO A 56 2.97 6.91 -15.16
C PRO A 56 3.77 8.00 -14.45
N LYS A 57 3.39 9.27 -14.71
CA LYS A 57 3.90 10.41 -13.95
C LYS A 57 3.41 10.33 -12.50
N LEU A 58 4.33 10.16 -11.56
CA LEU A 58 4.01 10.10 -10.14
C LEU A 58 4.29 11.44 -9.47
N ILE A 59 3.27 12.02 -8.82
CA ILE A 59 3.30 13.29 -8.11
C ILE A 59 2.98 13.03 -6.64
N SER A 60 3.83 13.49 -5.72
CA SER A 60 3.57 13.44 -4.29
C SER A 60 3.46 14.85 -3.73
N ASN A 61 2.50 15.06 -2.83
CA ASN A 61 2.31 16.30 -2.09
C ASN A 61 2.07 15.96 -0.61
N ILE A 62 3.01 16.30 0.23
CA ILE A 62 2.96 16.03 1.67
C ILE A 62 2.95 17.37 2.40
N ASP A 63 1.84 17.65 3.12
CA ASP A 63 1.70 18.87 3.93
C ASP A 63 2.77 18.89 5.03
N SER A 64 3.60 19.93 5.01
CA SER A 64 4.70 20.12 5.96
C SER A 64 4.23 20.38 7.40
N ASN A 65 2.95 20.69 7.61
CA ASN A 65 2.37 20.90 8.94
C ASN A 65 1.98 19.60 9.65
N ILE A 66 2.12 18.44 8.99
CA ILE A 66 1.84 17.14 9.61
C ILE A 66 2.98 16.81 10.58
N LYS A 67 2.63 16.67 11.85
CA LYS A 67 3.56 16.23 12.91
C LYS A 67 3.57 14.71 12.99
N TRP A 68 4.36 14.08 12.13
CA TRP A 68 4.44 12.63 12.04
C TRP A 68 4.93 11.95 13.32
N GLU A 69 5.69 12.66 14.14
CA GLU A 69 6.16 12.18 15.44
C GLU A 69 5.04 11.94 16.47
N LEU A 70 3.90 12.62 16.31
CA LEU A 70 2.73 12.44 17.16
C LEU A 70 1.87 11.24 16.74
N MET A 71 2.10 10.72 15.53
CA MET A 71 1.33 9.61 15.01
C MET A 71 1.85 8.27 15.54
N SER A 72 0.93 7.37 15.91
CA SER A 72 1.30 6.03 16.34
C SER A 72 1.97 5.23 15.22
N ASN A 73 2.87 4.32 15.61
CA ASN A 73 3.56 3.45 14.66
C ASN A 73 2.58 2.54 13.89
N ALA A 74 1.51 2.11 14.53
CA ALA A 74 0.48 1.30 13.90
C ALA A 74 -0.19 2.05 12.73
N VAL A 75 -0.52 3.33 12.92
CA VAL A 75 -1.10 4.17 11.88
C VAL A 75 -0.13 4.36 10.72
N LYS A 76 1.15 4.67 11.00
CA LYS A 76 2.19 4.82 9.96
C LYS A 76 2.33 3.55 9.10
N ILE A 77 2.42 2.39 9.74
CA ILE A 77 2.54 1.10 9.06
C ILE A 77 1.29 0.83 8.19
N ASN A 78 0.10 1.07 8.72
CA ASN A 78 -1.13 0.83 7.97
C ASN A 78 -1.26 1.79 6.78
N LEU A 79 -0.93 3.08 6.93
CA LEU A 79 -0.90 4.03 5.81
C LEU A 79 0.11 3.61 4.73
N TYR A 80 1.31 3.18 5.11
CA TYR A 80 2.31 2.68 4.17
C TYR A 80 1.80 1.47 3.38
N ARG A 81 1.20 0.49 4.06
CA ARG A 81 0.63 -0.71 3.41
C ARG A 81 -0.54 -0.39 2.49
N ILE A 82 -1.35 0.62 2.83
CA ILE A 82 -2.43 1.10 1.96
C ILE A 82 -1.85 1.72 0.68
N ILE A 83 -0.79 2.51 0.78
CA ILE A 83 -0.11 3.08 -0.39
C ILE A 83 0.47 1.96 -1.27
N GLN A 84 1.18 0.99 -0.68
CA GLN A 84 1.74 -0.15 -1.41
C GLN A 84 0.66 -0.92 -2.18
N GLU A 85 -0.44 -1.29 -1.51
CA GLU A 85 -1.54 -2.03 -2.13
C GLU A 85 -2.21 -1.22 -3.25
N SER A 86 -2.40 0.09 -3.01
CA SER A 86 -2.98 0.98 -4.02
C SER A 86 -2.10 1.08 -5.26
N LEU A 87 -0.79 1.26 -5.09
CA LEU A 87 0.18 1.29 -6.19
C LEU A 87 0.21 -0.03 -6.96
N GLN A 88 0.18 -1.18 -6.25
CA GLN A 88 0.09 -2.48 -6.91
C GLN A 88 -1.19 -2.64 -7.73
N ASN A 89 -2.33 -2.16 -7.22
CA ASN A 89 -3.60 -2.21 -7.93
C ASN A 89 -3.59 -1.30 -9.16
N ILE A 90 -3.08 -0.09 -9.04
CA ILE A 90 -2.92 0.83 -10.18
C ILE A 90 -2.06 0.17 -11.27
N ASN A 91 -0.95 -0.43 -10.88
CA ASN A 91 -0.03 -1.11 -11.76
C ASN A 91 -0.65 -2.26 -12.54
N LYS A 92 -1.41 -3.09 -11.83
CA LYS A 92 -2.00 -4.29 -12.42
C LYS A 92 -3.22 -3.98 -13.28
N TYR A 93 -3.97 -2.94 -12.94
CA TYR A 93 -5.34 -2.82 -13.44
C TYR A 93 -5.70 -1.45 -14.03
N ALA A 94 -5.02 -0.36 -13.65
CA ALA A 94 -5.51 0.97 -13.98
C ALA A 94 -5.12 1.46 -15.37
N ASN A 95 -4.00 1.01 -15.92
CA ASN A 95 -3.42 1.59 -17.15
C ASN A 95 -3.37 3.14 -17.09
N ALA A 96 -2.95 3.66 -15.93
CA ALA A 96 -2.91 5.09 -15.65
C ALA A 96 -1.71 5.76 -16.33
N SER A 97 -1.85 7.04 -16.70
CA SER A 97 -0.75 7.90 -17.16
C SER A 97 -0.20 8.81 -16.06
N ALA A 98 -0.98 9.04 -15.00
CA ALA A 98 -0.56 9.81 -13.84
C ALA A 98 -1.12 9.22 -12.54
N ILE A 99 -0.28 9.31 -11.49
CA ILE A 99 -0.64 8.93 -10.12
C ILE A 99 -0.32 10.12 -9.23
N ARG A 100 -1.25 10.48 -8.33
CA ARG A 100 -1.04 11.52 -7.34
C ARG A 100 -1.29 10.96 -5.95
N ILE A 101 -0.34 11.22 -5.03
CA ILE A 101 -0.46 10.89 -3.61
C ILE A 101 -0.36 12.17 -2.82
N GLU A 102 -1.38 12.44 -2.00
CA GLU A 102 -1.46 13.65 -1.21
C GLU A 102 -1.72 13.31 0.25
N PHE A 103 -0.90 13.88 1.14
CA PHE A 103 -1.18 13.93 2.56
C PHE A 103 -1.55 15.35 2.96
N LYS A 104 -2.70 15.51 3.59
CA LYS A 104 -3.19 16.80 4.08
C LYS A 104 -3.49 16.73 5.57
N ARG A 105 -3.14 17.78 6.29
CA ARG A 105 -3.51 17.93 7.70
C ARG A 105 -4.93 18.47 7.82
N GLY A 106 -5.79 17.77 8.58
CA GLY A 106 -7.05 18.27 9.12
C GLY A 106 -6.85 18.85 10.51
N ILE A 107 -7.94 19.16 11.23
CA ILE A 107 -7.89 19.67 12.62
C ILE A 107 -7.29 18.60 13.53
N ASP A 108 -7.92 17.43 13.63
CA ASP A 108 -7.49 16.29 14.45
C ASP A 108 -7.33 15.02 13.60
N THR A 109 -7.03 15.19 12.32
CA THR A 109 -6.96 14.08 11.37
C THR A 109 -5.86 14.29 10.33
N ILE A 110 -5.44 13.19 9.70
CA ILE A 110 -4.67 13.21 8.46
C ILE A 110 -5.51 12.59 7.36
N LEU A 111 -5.53 13.26 6.22
CA LEU A 111 -6.15 12.80 4.99
C LEU A 111 -5.07 12.32 4.03
N LEU A 112 -5.19 11.07 3.57
CA LEU A 112 -4.41 10.51 2.48
C LEU A 112 -5.31 10.34 1.27
N ASN A 113 -4.97 10.98 0.15
CA ASN A 113 -5.58 10.74 -1.14
C ASN A 113 -4.60 10.03 -2.06
N ILE A 114 -5.07 8.98 -2.72
CA ILE A 114 -4.36 8.26 -3.80
C ILE A 114 -5.26 8.32 -5.03
N ILE A 115 -4.77 8.95 -6.08
CA ILE A 115 -5.55 9.32 -7.25
C ILE A 115 -4.83 8.80 -8.49
N ASP A 116 -5.52 8.07 -9.34
CA ASP A 116 -5.06 7.70 -10.68
C ASP A 116 -6.04 8.18 -11.75
N ASP A 117 -5.51 8.45 -12.94
CA ASP A 117 -6.27 8.82 -14.15
C ASP A 117 -6.54 7.62 -15.06
N GLY A 118 -6.51 6.41 -14.53
CA GLY A 118 -6.64 5.18 -15.29
C GLY A 118 -8.06 4.86 -15.74
N ILE A 119 -8.26 3.60 -16.16
CA ILE A 119 -9.55 3.15 -16.73
C ILE A 119 -10.69 3.10 -15.71
N GLY A 120 -10.41 3.21 -14.42
CA GLY A 120 -11.40 3.07 -13.36
C GLY A 120 -12.16 1.74 -13.39
N PHE A 121 -13.05 1.55 -12.44
CA PHE A 121 -13.82 0.32 -12.31
C PHE A 121 -15.17 0.53 -11.58
N ASN A 122 -16.00 -0.51 -11.59
CA ASN A 122 -17.25 -0.50 -10.82
C ASN A 122 -16.95 -0.95 -9.38
N VAL A 123 -16.99 0.01 -8.44
CA VAL A 123 -16.68 -0.20 -7.02
C VAL A 123 -17.56 -1.29 -6.39
N ASN A 124 -18.84 -1.37 -6.72
CA ASN A 124 -19.75 -2.36 -6.15
C ASN A 124 -19.39 -3.79 -6.52
N LYS A 125 -18.84 -4.01 -7.73
CA LYS A 125 -18.35 -5.32 -8.17
C LYS A 125 -16.99 -5.66 -7.54
N ALA A 126 -16.13 -4.68 -7.33
CA ALA A 126 -14.77 -4.84 -6.82
C ALA A 126 -14.69 -4.94 -5.28
N LYS A 127 -15.72 -4.54 -4.53
CA LYS A 127 -15.75 -4.61 -3.04
C LYS A 127 -15.41 -5.99 -2.45
N LYS A 128 -15.53 -7.05 -3.22
CA LYS A 128 -15.15 -8.43 -2.83
C LYS A 128 -13.67 -8.74 -3.05
N GLY A 129 -12.88 -7.85 -3.64
CA GLY A 129 -11.46 -8.06 -3.86
C GLY A 129 -10.67 -8.01 -2.57
N ILE A 130 -9.73 -8.96 -2.38
CA ILE A 130 -8.91 -9.10 -1.17
C ILE A 130 -8.16 -7.80 -0.86
N GLY A 131 -7.59 -7.15 -1.86
CA GLY A 131 -6.83 -5.89 -1.68
C GLY A 131 -7.66 -4.77 -1.08
N LEU A 132 -8.89 -4.54 -1.58
CA LEU A 132 -9.79 -3.52 -1.02
C LEU A 132 -10.24 -3.86 0.40
N GLN A 133 -10.50 -5.14 0.68
CA GLN A 133 -10.85 -5.60 2.04
C GLN A 133 -9.70 -5.40 3.01
N ASN A 134 -8.47 -5.71 2.60
CA ASN A 134 -7.26 -5.49 3.41
C ASN A 134 -7.05 -4.00 3.71
N MET A 135 -7.22 -3.12 2.72
CA MET A 135 -7.12 -1.68 2.95
C MET A 135 -8.18 -1.18 3.93
N LEU A 136 -9.43 -1.62 3.76
CA LEU A 136 -10.53 -1.28 4.68
C LEU A 136 -10.25 -1.76 6.11
N SER A 137 -9.78 -3.01 6.28
CA SER A 137 -9.40 -3.56 7.60
C SER A 137 -8.34 -2.71 8.27
N ARG A 138 -7.28 -2.34 7.54
CA ARG A 138 -6.19 -1.50 8.04
C ARG A 138 -6.65 -0.12 8.48
N VAL A 139 -7.57 0.48 7.75
CA VAL A 139 -8.14 1.78 8.11
C VAL A 139 -8.99 1.67 9.38
N ASN A 140 -9.80 0.62 9.51
CA ASN A 140 -10.59 0.34 10.71
C ASN A 140 -9.71 0.13 11.95
N GLU A 141 -8.57 -0.56 11.81
CA GLU A 141 -7.57 -0.72 12.88
C GLU A 141 -7.00 0.62 13.38
N CYS A 142 -7.05 1.64 12.53
CA CYS A 142 -6.63 3.00 12.87
C CYS A 142 -7.78 3.91 13.34
N ASN A 143 -8.98 3.37 13.56
CA ASN A 143 -10.21 4.14 13.81
C ASN A 143 -10.45 5.22 12.74
N GLY A 144 -10.06 4.93 11.51
CA GLY A 144 -10.16 5.83 10.37
C GLY A 144 -11.41 5.59 9.51
N THR A 145 -11.52 6.37 8.45
CA THR A 145 -12.54 6.21 7.40
C THR A 145 -11.89 5.91 6.06
N PHE A 146 -12.51 5.05 5.27
CA PHE A 146 -12.06 4.64 3.94
C PHE A 146 -13.15 4.91 2.91
N GLU A 147 -12.83 5.70 1.92
CA GLU A 147 -13.70 5.98 0.79
C GLU A 147 -12.99 5.64 -0.51
N ILE A 148 -13.71 5.05 -1.44
CA ILE A 148 -13.23 4.80 -2.79
C ILE A 148 -14.26 5.29 -3.80
N ASN A 149 -13.81 6.14 -4.70
CA ASN A 149 -14.59 6.65 -5.80
C ASN A 149 -13.90 6.26 -7.11
N SER A 150 -14.57 5.46 -7.92
CA SER A 150 -14.06 5.01 -9.22
C SER A 150 -15.23 4.81 -10.18
N LYS A 151 -15.01 5.25 -11.40
CA LYS A 151 -15.95 5.06 -12.49
C LYS A 151 -15.17 4.71 -13.76
N LYS A 152 -15.73 3.83 -14.56
CA LYS A 152 -15.11 3.38 -15.80
C LYS A 152 -14.83 4.56 -16.74
N GLY A 153 -13.56 4.73 -17.10
CA GLY A 153 -13.05 5.82 -17.93
C GLY A 153 -12.69 7.10 -17.17
N GLU A 154 -12.87 7.16 -15.82
CA GLU A 154 -12.62 8.37 -15.01
C GLU A 154 -11.55 8.19 -13.95
N GLY A 155 -10.83 7.05 -13.95
CA GLY A 155 -9.81 6.74 -12.96
C GLY A 155 -10.34 6.33 -11.59
N THR A 156 -9.49 6.43 -10.56
CA THR A 156 -9.85 6.06 -9.18
C THR A 156 -9.32 7.08 -8.18
N ILE A 157 -10.11 7.34 -7.16
CA ILE A 157 -9.73 8.12 -5.97
C ILE A 157 -9.95 7.25 -4.74
N ILE A 158 -8.89 6.99 -4.00
CA ILE A 158 -8.94 6.39 -2.66
C ILE A 158 -8.68 7.50 -1.66
N THR A 159 -9.58 7.66 -0.70
CA THR A 159 -9.47 8.63 0.39
C THR A 159 -9.46 7.89 1.71
N VAL A 160 -8.43 8.11 2.50
CA VAL A 160 -8.25 7.57 3.84
C VAL A 160 -8.13 8.72 4.82
N THR A 161 -8.95 8.74 5.87
CA THR A 161 -8.84 9.71 6.96
C THR A 161 -8.53 8.95 8.24
N VAL A 162 -7.47 9.34 8.95
CA VAL A 162 -7.09 8.75 10.25
C VAL A 162 -6.99 9.84 11.30
N PRO A 163 -7.40 9.57 12.55
CA PRO A 163 -7.18 10.51 13.67
C PRO A 163 -5.68 10.62 14.00
N ILE A 164 -5.30 11.78 14.58
CA ILE A 164 -3.93 12.07 15.06
C ILE A 164 -3.89 11.85 16.56
#